data_a5623ba6462714b6c6c7cce73fd36281
#
_entry.id   a5623ba6462714b6c6c7cce73fd36281
#
_cell.length_a   1.000
_cell.length_b   1.000
_cell.length_c   1.000
_cell.angle_alpha   90.00
_cell.angle_beta   90.00
_cell.angle_gamma   90.00
#
_symmetry.space_group_name_H-M   'P 1'
#
loop_
_entity.id
_entity.type
_entity.pdbx_description
1 polymer ?
#
loop_
_entity_poly.entity_id
_entity_poly.type
_entity_poly.pdbx_seq_one_letter_code
_entity_poly.pdbx_strand_id
1 'polypeptide(L)'
;MHQTKRNTNIRNLLFILTSLFFCVLVFAQTNRKTIVSIKGNQFYINNQLTYKGRFWEGNKIEGLLMNSRMVQGIFDDLNPETVDVFKYPDTQKWDANRNTNEFIANMAEWHKHGLLAFSLNLQGGGPFGYKNHNWINSTFDEKGNLRPAYMARLEKVLNKADDLGMVVILGYFYFRQDEDLEDEIAVLNATENITAWILQKGYKNILIEINNECNGPYDHTILTQPRVHELIQRVKKMSNNKLLVTTSYGGGIIPQENVLKVSDFILIHGNGVHEPSGITDMVEKTKNVAGFSNQPILFTEDDHFDFDADHYNFKAAIESYASWGYFDFRLDGEGFEDGYQSVPIDWGINSPRKKAFFKKLKEITGF
;
A
#
# COMPACT_ATOMS: atom_id res chain seq x y z
N MET A 1 -27.00 63.45 -48.78
CA MET A 1 -26.41 63.67 -47.45
C MET A 1 -27.26 62.94 -46.43
N HIS A 2 -26.94 61.71 -46.05
CA HIS A 2 -27.35 60.94 -44.87
C HIS A 2 -27.23 59.46 -45.14
N GLN A 3 -26.08 58.91 -44.86
CA GLN A 3 -25.91 57.50 -44.51
C GLN A 3 -24.49 57.32 -43.97
N THR A 4 -24.37 57.27 -42.66
CA THR A 4 -23.25 56.60 -41.99
C THR A 4 -23.42 56.80 -40.47
N LYS A 5 -24.16 55.91 -39.82
CA LYS A 5 -24.08 55.63 -38.38
C LYS A 5 -24.94 54.41 -38.03
N ARG A 6 -24.47 53.19 -38.38
CA ARG A 6 -25.16 51.99 -37.88
C ARG A 6 -24.29 50.73 -37.80
N ASN A 7 -22.96 50.83 -37.89
CA ASN A 7 -22.12 49.63 -37.90
C ASN A 7 -21.10 49.48 -36.75
N THR A 8 -21.19 50.34 -35.70
CA THR A 8 -20.22 50.30 -34.62
C THR A 8 -20.67 49.52 -33.38
N ASN A 9 -21.97 49.22 -33.25
CA ASN A 9 -22.48 48.55 -32.04
C ASN A 9 -22.56 47.01 -32.11
N ILE A 10 -22.41 46.41 -33.27
CA ILE A 10 -22.49 44.95 -33.44
C ILE A 10 -21.12 44.31 -33.17
N ARG A 11 -20.01 45.00 -33.42
CA ARG A 11 -18.66 44.49 -33.19
C ARG A 11 -18.27 44.38 -31.72
N ASN A 12 -18.83 45.24 -30.89
CA ASN A 12 -18.54 45.26 -29.44
C ASN A 12 -19.39 44.23 -28.65
N LEU A 13 -20.54 43.78 -29.23
CA LEU A 13 -21.37 42.78 -28.59
C LEU A 13 -20.84 41.33 -28.86
N LEU A 14 -20.14 41.13 -29.98
CA LEU A 14 -19.51 39.82 -30.27
C LEU A 14 -18.21 39.60 -29.47
N PHE A 15 -17.52 40.66 -29.01
CA PHE A 15 -16.31 40.52 -28.21
C PHE A 15 -16.59 40.26 -26.73
N ILE A 16 -17.76 40.53 -26.24
CA ILE A 16 -18.18 40.30 -24.84
C ILE A 16 -18.72 38.86 -24.65
N LEU A 17 -19.23 38.22 -25.72
CA LEU A 17 -19.76 36.87 -25.64
C LEU A 17 -18.68 35.76 -25.80
N THR A 18 -17.47 36.09 -26.28
CA THR A 18 -16.36 35.12 -26.39
C THR A 18 -15.46 35.06 -25.16
N SER A 19 -15.59 35.95 -24.20
CA SER A 19 -14.77 35.96 -22.97
C SER A 19 -15.43 35.29 -21.76
N LEU A 20 -16.64 34.73 -21.89
CA LEU A 20 -17.38 34.06 -20.80
C LEU A 20 -17.39 32.53 -20.89
N PHE A 21 -16.65 31.95 -21.83
CA PHE A 21 -16.43 30.50 -21.89
C PHE A 21 -15.01 30.11 -21.45
N PHE A 22 -14.45 30.80 -20.45
CA PHE A 22 -13.43 30.19 -19.62
C PHE A 22 -14.19 29.23 -18.70
N CYS A 23 -14.36 28.00 -19.15
CA CYS A 23 -14.79 26.88 -18.32
C CYS A 23 -13.87 26.87 -17.10
N VAL A 24 -14.35 27.40 -15.99
CA VAL A 24 -13.83 27.06 -14.67
C VAL A 24 -14.14 25.56 -14.55
N LEU A 25 -13.21 24.72 -14.98
CA LEU A 25 -13.11 23.37 -14.48
C LEU A 25 -12.86 23.50 -12.98
N VAL A 26 -13.94 23.74 -12.24
CA VAL A 26 -13.97 23.49 -10.80
C VAL A 26 -13.77 21.99 -10.72
N PHE A 27 -12.52 21.56 -10.61
CA PHE A 27 -12.22 20.26 -10.07
C PHE A 27 -12.93 20.24 -8.73
N ALA A 28 -14.05 19.55 -8.65
CA ALA A 28 -14.66 19.26 -7.38
C ALA A 28 -13.57 18.52 -6.59
N GLN A 29 -12.91 19.26 -5.71
CA GLN A 29 -11.89 18.72 -4.83
C GLN A 29 -12.66 17.71 -3.99
N THR A 30 -12.50 16.42 -4.33
CA THR A 30 -13.12 15.34 -3.57
C THR A 30 -12.67 15.50 -2.13
N ASN A 31 -13.60 15.81 -1.25
CA ASN A 31 -13.29 16.10 0.15
C ASN A 31 -12.88 14.76 0.81
N ARG A 32 -11.58 14.46 0.79
CA ARG A 32 -11.03 13.26 1.40
C ARG A 32 -11.23 13.30 2.90
N LYS A 33 -11.73 12.19 3.45
CA LYS A 33 -12.17 12.09 4.85
C LYS A 33 -11.03 11.67 5.77
N THR A 34 -10.07 10.89 5.24
CA THR A 34 -9.03 10.23 6.03
C THR A 34 -7.66 10.81 5.71
N ILE A 35 -6.96 11.20 6.76
CA ILE A 35 -5.61 11.75 6.68
C ILE A 35 -4.74 10.94 7.64
N VAL A 36 -3.71 10.28 7.13
CA VAL A 36 -2.66 9.67 7.94
C VAL A 36 -1.54 10.67 8.17
N SER A 37 -0.98 10.69 9.36
CA SER A 37 0.20 11.49 9.70
C SER A 37 1.05 10.82 10.76
N ILE A 38 2.30 11.25 10.88
CA ILE A 38 3.28 10.74 11.84
C ILE A 38 3.76 11.90 12.72
N LYS A 39 3.87 11.67 14.03
CA LYS A 39 4.53 12.57 14.98
C LYS A 39 5.42 11.73 15.89
N GLY A 40 6.74 11.93 15.81
CA GLY A 40 7.72 11.04 16.45
C GLY A 40 7.56 9.62 15.90
N ASN A 41 7.43 8.63 16.78
CA ASN A 41 7.25 7.23 16.41
C ASN A 41 5.78 6.76 16.45
N GLN A 42 4.82 7.67 16.26
CA GLN A 42 3.39 7.39 16.41
C GLN A 42 2.61 7.77 15.17
N PHE A 43 1.63 6.92 14.80
CA PHE A 43 0.67 7.17 13.74
C PHE A 43 -0.59 7.87 14.26
N TYR A 44 -1.09 8.77 13.43
CA TYR A 44 -2.35 9.47 13.63
C TYR A 44 -3.24 9.29 12.41
N ILE A 45 -4.52 9.09 12.64
CA ILE A 45 -5.57 9.17 11.63
C ILE A 45 -6.49 10.33 12.01
N ASN A 46 -6.68 11.29 11.11
CA ASN A 46 -7.48 12.50 11.33
C ASN A 46 -7.08 13.28 12.60
N ASN A 47 -5.76 13.44 12.81
CA ASN A 47 -5.16 14.07 13.98
C ASN A 47 -5.42 13.36 15.31
N GLN A 48 -5.96 12.16 15.30
CA GLN A 48 -6.16 11.34 16.48
C GLN A 48 -5.17 10.17 16.45
N LEU A 49 -4.52 9.88 17.59
CA LEU A 49 -3.66 8.69 17.72
C LEU A 49 -4.45 7.44 17.35
N THR A 50 -3.85 6.56 16.57
CA THR A 50 -4.38 5.22 16.36
C THR A 50 -4.51 4.51 17.70
N TYR A 51 -5.55 3.72 17.89
CA TYR A 51 -5.83 2.98 19.13
C TYR A 51 -5.70 3.84 20.40
N LYS A 52 -6.21 5.07 20.38
CA LYS A 52 -6.07 6.06 21.44
C LYS A 52 -6.40 5.53 22.84
N GLY A 53 -5.46 5.70 23.78
CA GLY A 53 -5.57 5.28 25.17
C GLY A 53 -5.47 3.77 25.38
N ARG A 54 -5.19 2.98 24.32
CA ARG A 54 -5.17 1.52 24.44
C ARG A 54 -3.82 1.01 24.96
N PHE A 55 -3.92 0.13 25.98
CA PHE A 55 -2.86 -0.74 26.48
C PHE A 55 -3.33 -2.20 26.42
N TRP A 56 -2.42 -3.11 26.20
CA TRP A 56 -2.66 -4.54 26.24
C TRP A 56 -1.50 -5.25 26.94
N GLU A 57 -1.78 -6.04 27.96
CA GLU A 57 -0.78 -6.70 28.81
C GLU A 57 0.36 -5.75 29.30
N GLY A 58 0.00 -4.53 29.68
CA GLY A 58 0.97 -3.52 30.11
C GLY A 58 1.69 -2.77 28.97
N ASN A 59 1.55 -3.24 27.74
CA ASN A 59 2.19 -2.63 26.56
C ASN A 59 1.30 -1.57 25.93
N LYS A 60 1.91 -0.47 25.51
CA LYS A 60 1.21 0.62 24.83
C LYS A 60 0.88 0.22 23.38
N ILE A 61 -0.40 0.24 23.03
CA ILE A 61 -0.89 0.00 21.65
C ILE A 61 -1.16 1.31 20.92
N GLU A 62 -1.53 2.34 21.68
CA GLU A 62 -1.76 3.68 21.16
C GLU A 62 -0.59 4.17 20.30
N GLY A 63 -0.88 4.64 19.10
CA GLY A 63 0.13 5.15 18.16
C GLY A 63 0.72 4.09 17.23
N LEU A 64 0.46 2.80 17.43
CA LEU A 64 0.82 1.74 16.49
C LEU A 64 -0.17 1.68 15.32
N LEU A 65 0.22 1.06 14.21
CA LEU A 65 -0.62 0.88 13.02
C LEU A 65 -0.58 -0.60 12.59
N MET A 66 -1.47 -1.42 13.19
CA MET A 66 -1.58 -2.84 12.83
C MET A 66 -2.10 -2.97 11.41
N ASN A 67 -1.51 -3.90 10.66
CA ASN A 67 -1.78 -4.04 9.25
C ASN A 67 -1.88 -5.52 8.82
N SER A 68 -2.26 -5.73 7.58
CA SER A 68 -2.25 -7.05 6.94
C SER A 68 -1.76 -6.93 5.51
N ARG A 69 -0.97 -7.90 5.07
CA ARG A 69 -0.51 -8.00 3.69
C ARG A 69 -1.65 -8.52 2.81
N MET A 70 -2.29 -7.61 2.08
CA MET A 70 -3.42 -7.88 1.20
C MET A 70 -3.15 -7.35 -0.22
N VAL A 71 -1.95 -7.58 -0.72
CA VAL A 71 -1.36 -6.92 -1.89
C VAL A 71 -2.09 -7.22 -3.22
N GLN A 72 -2.92 -8.26 -3.24
CA GLN A 72 -3.60 -8.72 -4.47
C GLN A 72 -4.98 -8.08 -4.71
N GLY A 73 -5.37 -7.07 -3.94
CA GLY A 73 -6.71 -6.45 -4.04
C GLY A 73 -7.06 -5.87 -5.43
N ILE A 74 -6.05 -5.53 -6.24
CA ILE A 74 -6.22 -5.06 -7.62
C ILE A 74 -5.56 -5.95 -8.67
N PHE A 75 -5.12 -7.15 -8.27
CA PHE A 75 -4.43 -8.12 -9.12
C PHE A 75 -5.16 -8.40 -10.42
N ASP A 76 -4.37 -8.52 -11.47
CA ASP A 76 -4.76 -9.08 -12.76
C ASP A 76 -3.54 -9.73 -13.40
N ASP A 77 -3.73 -10.83 -14.11
CA ASP A 77 -2.64 -11.43 -14.86
C ASP A 77 -2.74 -11.04 -16.33
N LEU A 78 -1.74 -10.32 -16.81
CA LEU A 78 -1.65 -9.88 -18.20
C LEU A 78 -1.07 -10.95 -19.12
N ASN A 79 -0.57 -12.07 -18.56
CA ASN A 79 -0.04 -13.18 -19.34
C ASN A 79 -1.17 -14.16 -19.68
N PRO A 80 -1.56 -14.29 -20.98
CA PRO A 80 -2.65 -15.18 -21.41
C PRO A 80 -2.33 -16.67 -21.17
N GLU A 81 -1.05 -17.04 -20.98
CA GLU A 81 -0.65 -18.41 -20.71
C GLU A 81 -0.86 -18.83 -19.26
N THR A 82 -0.90 -17.86 -18.34
CA THR A 82 -1.00 -18.12 -16.90
C THR A 82 -2.29 -17.65 -16.25
N VAL A 83 -3.04 -16.72 -16.86
CA VAL A 83 -4.28 -16.15 -16.30
C VAL A 83 -5.30 -17.22 -15.87
N ASP A 84 -5.38 -18.32 -16.60
CA ASP A 84 -6.27 -19.43 -16.31
C ASP A 84 -5.91 -20.23 -15.03
N VAL A 85 -4.72 -20.03 -14.47
CA VAL A 85 -4.32 -20.63 -13.18
C VAL A 85 -5.08 -19.99 -12.02
N PHE A 86 -5.49 -18.74 -12.17
CA PHE A 86 -6.17 -17.96 -11.15
C PHE A 86 -7.69 -18.10 -11.14
N LYS A 87 -8.24 -19.19 -11.70
CA LYS A 87 -9.67 -19.45 -11.79
C LYS A 87 -10.34 -19.52 -10.42
N TYR A 88 -11.46 -18.84 -10.27
CA TYR A 88 -12.36 -19.05 -9.15
C TYR A 88 -12.94 -20.47 -9.14
N PRO A 89 -13.06 -21.11 -7.97
CA PRO A 89 -13.58 -22.49 -7.89
C PRO A 89 -14.99 -22.68 -8.44
N ASP A 90 -15.84 -21.66 -8.30
CA ASP A 90 -17.26 -21.68 -8.68
C ASP A 90 -17.50 -21.42 -10.17
N THR A 91 -16.77 -20.47 -10.77
CA THR A 91 -16.98 -20.07 -12.17
C THR A 91 -15.99 -20.67 -13.15
N GLN A 92 -14.89 -21.24 -12.64
CA GLN A 92 -13.77 -21.74 -13.45
C GLN A 92 -13.17 -20.67 -14.37
N LYS A 93 -13.27 -19.38 -13.97
CA LYS A 93 -12.71 -18.23 -14.69
C LYS A 93 -12.10 -17.25 -13.71
N TRP A 94 -11.04 -16.57 -14.13
CA TRP A 94 -10.52 -15.42 -13.42
C TRP A 94 -11.37 -14.18 -13.73
N ASP A 95 -11.59 -13.34 -12.74
CA ASP A 95 -12.25 -12.04 -12.87
C ASP A 95 -11.62 -11.03 -11.90
N ALA A 96 -10.78 -10.16 -12.42
CA ALA A 96 -10.08 -9.13 -11.66
C ALA A 96 -11.03 -8.10 -11.02
N ASN A 97 -12.17 -7.81 -11.65
CA ASN A 97 -13.16 -6.91 -11.07
C ASN A 97 -13.91 -7.56 -9.91
N ARG A 98 -14.23 -8.85 -10.02
CA ARG A 98 -14.80 -9.65 -8.91
C ARG A 98 -13.83 -9.64 -7.73
N ASN A 99 -12.55 -9.92 -7.95
CA ASN A 99 -11.52 -9.90 -6.92
C ASN A 99 -11.51 -8.58 -6.15
N THR A 100 -11.47 -7.46 -6.87
CA THR A 100 -11.49 -6.12 -6.24
C THR A 100 -12.81 -5.82 -5.54
N ASN A 101 -13.95 -6.21 -6.10
CA ASN A 101 -15.24 -5.96 -5.48
C ASN A 101 -15.43 -6.77 -4.19
N GLU A 102 -14.98 -8.04 -4.16
CA GLU A 102 -14.99 -8.88 -2.96
C GLU A 102 -14.03 -8.36 -1.89
N PHE A 103 -12.84 -7.86 -2.27
CA PHE A 103 -11.93 -7.14 -1.39
C PHE A 103 -12.64 -5.97 -0.70
N ILE A 104 -13.24 -5.08 -1.47
CA ILE A 104 -13.95 -3.89 -0.99
C ILE A 104 -15.11 -4.25 -0.06
N ALA A 105 -15.83 -5.31 -0.36
CA ALA A 105 -16.96 -5.78 0.44
C ALA A 105 -16.54 -6.21 1.86
N ASN A 106 -15.32 -6.76 2.00
CA ASN A 106 -14.80 -7.24 3.28
C ASN A 106 -14.08 -6.18 4.13
N MET A 107 -13.68 -5.04 3.55
CA MET A 107 -12.91 -4.01 4.26
C MET A 107 -13.59 -3.50 5.54
N ALA A 108 -14.91 -3.33 5.54
CA ALA A 108 -15.64 -2.88 6.72
C ALA A 108 -15.59 -3.90 7.88
N GLU A 109 -15.57 -5.19 7.56
CA GLU A 109 -15.46 -6.24 8.55
C GLU A 109 -14.06 -6.31 9.16
N TRP A 110 -13.02 -6.17 8.36
CA TRP A 110 -11.64 -6.08 8.87
C TRP A 110 -11.46 -4.87 9.80
N HIS A 111 -12.00 -3.71 9.40
CA HIS A 111 -11.95 -2.50 10.22
C HIS A 111 -12.62 -2.69 11.58
N LYS A 112 -13.78 -3.36 11.66
CA LYS A 112 -14.49 -3.68 12.92
C LYS A 112 -13.68 -4.58 13.86
N HIS A 113 -12.67 -5.27 13.34
CA HIS A 113 -11.74 -6.08 14.12
C HIS A 113 -10.45 -5.33 14.49
N GLY A 114 -10.38 -4.02 14.22
CA GLY A 114 -9.24 -3.20 14.58
C GLY A 114 -8.13 -3.14 13.51
N LEU A 115 -8.35 -3.65 12.30
CA LEU A 115 -7.39 -3.50 11.19
C LEU A 115 -7.49 -2.07 10.62
N LEU A 116 -6.50 -1.23 10.93
CA LEU A 116 -6.47 0.15 10.46
C LEU A 116 -5.67 0.36 9.19
N ALA A 117 -4.83 -0.61 8.80
CA ALA A 117 -4.04 -0.53 7.57
C ALA A 117 -3.96 -1.88 6.84
N PHE A 118 -3.70 -1.83 5.55
CA PHE A 118 -3.37 -3.00 4.73
C PHE A 118 -2.39 -2.61 3.62
N SER A 119 -1.55 -3.58 3.18
CA SER A 119 -0.69 -3.39 2.03
C SER A 119 -1.46 -3.68 0.73
N LEU A 120 -1.18 -2.91 -0.30
CA LEU A 120 -1.73 -3.08 -1.66
C LEU A 120 -0.63 -2.77 -2.66
N ASN A 121 -0.39 -3.64 -3.64
CA ASN A 121 0.67 -3.45 -4.61
C ASN A 121 0.16 -3.04 -5.99
N LEU A 122 0.88 -2.15 -6.64
CA LEU A 122 0.67 -1.77 -8.03
C LEU A 122 1.31 -2.76 -9.00
N GLN A 123 2.31 -3.49 -8.51
CA GLN A 123 3.05 -4.48 -9.28
C GLN A 123 3.33 -5.70 -8.41
N GLY A 124 3.31 -6.89 -8.98
CA GLY A 124 3.73 -8.10 -8.31
C GLY A 124 2.84 -8.61 -7.18
N GLY A 125 3.47 -9.03 -6.10
CA GLY A 125 2.85 -9.47 -4.85
C GLY A 125 2.83 -10.98 -4.60
N GLY A 126 3.45 -11.82 -5.45
CA GLY A 126 3.56 -13.25 -5.23
C GLY A 126 2.20 -13.98 -5.15
N PRO A 127 1.39 -14.04 -6.23
CA PRO A 127 0.02 -14.59 -6.21
C PRO A 127 -0.07 -16.10 -5.92
N PHE A 128 1.06 -16.78 -5.81
CA PHE A 128 1.20 -18.19 -5.41
C PHE A 128 1.92 -18.36 -4.06
N GLY A 129 1.96 -17.33 -3.21
CA GLY A 129 2.84 -17.30 -2.07
C GLY A 129 4.30 -17.18 -2.51
N TYR A 130 5.18 -18.10 -2.07
CA TYR A 130 6.60 -18.10 -2.46
C TYR A 130 6.89 -18.80 -3.80
N LYS A 131 5.90 -19.43 -4.46
CA LYS A 131 6.08 -20.10 -5.75
C LYS A 131 6.17 -19.07 -6.87
N ASN A 132 7.13 -19.25 -7.77
CA ASN A 132 7.31 -18.40 -8.93
C ASN A 132 6.74 -19.03 -10.20
N HIS A 133 6.02 -18.26 -10.99
CA HIS A 133 5.48 -18.59 -12.31
C HIS A 133 5.60 -17.35 -13.20
N ASN A 134 5.42 -17.51 -14.51
CA ASN A 134 5.53 -16.42 -15.50
C ASN A 134 4.27 -15.54 -15.58
N TRP A 135 3.64 -15.22 -14.45
CA TRP A 135 2.53 -14.27 -14.37
C TRP A 135 3.02 -12.83 -14.51
N ILE A 136 2.18 -11.96 -15.07
CA ILE A 136 2.47 -10.53 -15.26
C ILE A 136 1.39 -9.72 -14.56
N ASN A 137 1.72 -9.10 -13.43
CA ASN A 137 0.83 -8.21 -12.69
C ASN A 137 1.49 -6.85 -12.52
N SER A 138 1.12 -5.89 -13.37
CA SER A 138 1.69 -4.56 -13.35
C SER A 138 0.67 -3.49 -13.72
N THR A 139 0.53 -2.48 -12.85
CA THR A 139 -0.24 -1.26 -13.14
C THR A 139 0.44 -0.41 -14.22
N PHE A 140 1.72 -0.66 -14.49
CA PHE A 140 2.53 0.09 -15.43
C PHE A 140 2.66 -0.65 -16.76
N ASP A 141 2.67 0.09 -17.88
CA ASP A 141 3.15 -0.43 -19.15
C ASP A 141 4.70 -0.37 -19.20
N GLU A 142 5.28 -0.83 -20.29
CA GLU A 142 6.73 -0.90 -20.48
C GLU A 142 7.45 0.46 -20.39
N LYS A 143 6.72 1.57 -20.56
CA LYS A 143 7.21 2.96 -20.48
C LYS A 143 6.88 3.66 -19.17
N GLY A 144 6.25 2.94 -18.24
CA GLY A 144 5.83 3.48 -16.96
C GLY A 144 4.52 4.26 -16.98
N ASN A 145 3.70 4.16 -18.05
CA ASN A 145 2.37 4.75 -18.06
C ASN A 145 1.39 3.89 -17.27
N LEU A 146 0.37 4.54 -16.68
CA LEU A 146 -0.63 3.86 -15.85
C LEU A 146 -1.68 3.14 -16.71
N ARG A 147 -1.88 1.84 -16.47
CA ARG A 147 -2.91 1.04 -17.12
C ARG A 147 -4.31 1.38 -16.58
N PRO A 148 -5.25 1.87 -17.39
CA PRO A 148 -6.54 2.39 -16.92
C PRO A 148 -7.37 1.39 -16.11
N ALA A 149 -7.34 0.10 -16.45
CA ALA A 149 -8.10 -0.93 -15.76
C ALA A 149 -7.62 -1.14 -14.31
N TYR A 150 -6.30 -1.15 -14.08
CA TYR A 150 -5.72 -1.20 -12.73
C TYR A 150 -6.06 0.05 -11.94
N MET A 151 -5.93 1.24 -12.55
CA MET A 151 -6.23 2.51 -11.90
C MET A 151 -7.69 2.62 -11.48
N ALA A 152 -8.63 2.10 -12.29
CA ALA A 152 -10.04 2.06 -11.94
C ALA A 152 -10.31 1.16 -10.71
N ARG A 153 -9.63 0.02 -10.60
CA ARG A 153 -9.71 -0.86 -9.43
C ARG A 153 -9.07 -0.21 -8.21
N LEU A 154 -7.88 0.36 -8.36
CA LEU A 154 -7.19 1.10 -7.29
C LEU A 154 -8.06 2.22 -6.72
N GLU A 155 -8.67 3.04 -7.58
CA GLU A 155 -9.53 4.14 -7.15
C GLU A 155 -10.72 3.67 -6.31
N LYS A 156 -11.33 2.54 -6.65
CA LYS A 156 -12.42 1.93 -5.85
C LYS A 156 -11.94 1.54 -4.44
N VAL A 157 -10.79 0.88 -4.35
CA VAL A 157 -10.22 0.46 -3.05
C VAL A 157 -9.85 1.68 -2.20
N LEU A 158 -9.16 2.66 -2.79
CA LEU A 158 -8.76 3.87 -2.07
C LEU A 158 -9.95 4.71 -1.59
N ASN A 159 -11.01 4.82 -2.40
CA ASN A 159 -12.25 5.48 -1.98
C ASN A 159 -12.89 4.77 -0.77
N LYS A 160 -12.95 3.45 -0.79
CA LYS A 160 -13.50 2.68 0.34
C LYS A 160 -12.63 2.79 1.59
N ALA A 161 -11.31 2.78 1.44
CA ALA A 161 -10.38 3.00 2.55
C ALA A 161 -10.56 4.39 3.16
N ASP A 162 -10.67 5.44 2.32
CA ASP A 162 -10.94 6.81 2.76
C ASP A 162 -12.27 6.93 3.52
N ASP A 163 -13.32 6.24 3.05
CA ASP A 163 -14.63 6.22 3.71
C ASP A 163 -14.62 5.55 5.08
N LEU A 164 -13.78 4.52 5.24
CA LEU A 164 -13.71 3.72 6.48
C LEU A 164 -12.68 4.22 7.50
N GLY A 165 -11.84 5.21 7.15
CA GLY A 165 -10.75 5.64 8.03
C GLY A 165 -9.56 4.70 8.01
N MET A 166 -9.39 3.90 6.94
CA MET A 166 -8.27 2.97 6.79
C MET A 166 -7.12 3.59 6.02
N VAL A 167 -5.91 3.15 6.35
CA VAL A 167 -4.66 3.53 5.70
C VAL A 167 -4.24 2.46 4.69
N VAL A 168 -3.79 2.88 3.53
CA VAL A 168 -3.26 1.97 2.50
C VAL A 168 -1.74 2.11 2.43
N ILE A 169 -1.01 1.02 2.67
CA ILE A 169 0.41 0.92 2.41
C ILE A 169 0.54 0.49 0.95
N LEU A 170 0.86 1.46 0.08
CA LEU A 170 0.83 1.28 -1.38
C LEU A 170 2.24 1.00 -1.90
N GLY A 171 2.48 -0.26 -2.27
CA GLY A 171 3.71 -0.71 -2.92
C GLY A 171 3.71 -0.35 -4.41
N TYR A 172 4.79 0.31 -4.89
CA TYR A 172 4.90 0.67 -6.29
C TYR A 172 5.48 -0.46 -7.13
N PHE A 173 6.67 -0.97 -6.75
CA PHE A 173 7.39 -1.97 -7.53
C PHE A 173 7.58 -3.29 -6.77
N TYR A 174 7.74 -4.35 -7.54
CA TYR A 174 8.00 -5.69 -7.03
C TYR A 174 9.06 -6.37 -7.91
N PHE A 175 10.03 -7.04 -7.27
CA PHE A 175 11.07 -7.77 -7.99
C PHE A 175 10.46 -8.84 -8.91
N ARG A 176 11.13 -9.15 -10.02
CA ARG A 176 10.66 -10.04 -11.09
C ARG A 176 9.36 -9.58 -11.78
N GLN A 177 9.03 -8.29 -11.66
CA GLN A 177 7.98 -7.62 -12.41
C GLN A 177 8.48 -6.27 -12.95
N ASP A 178 9.62 -5.80 -12.45
CA ASP A 178 10.31 -4.61 -12.95
C ASP A 178 10.99 -4.84 -14.29
N GLU A 179 11.28 -6.11 -14.65
CA GLU A 179 11.81 -6.56 -15.94
C GLU A 179 10.95 -6.11 -17.13
N ASP A 180 9.63 -5.93 -16.94
CA ASP A 180 8.72 -5.46 -17.98
C ASP A 180 8.85 -3.94 -18.27
N LEU A 181 9.61 -3.18 -17.48
CA LEU A 181 9.92 -1.78 -17.74
C LEU A 181 11.14 -1.67 -18.66
N GLU A 182 11.05 -0.87 -19.72
CA GLU A 182 12.10 -0.80 -20.77
C GLU A 182 13.48 -0.41 -20.22
N ASP A 183 13.52 0.53 -19.28
CA ASP A 183 14.76 1.10 -18.74
C ASP A 183 14.52 1.86 -17.43
N GLU A 184 15.58 2.47 -16.89
CA GLU A 184 15.51 3.31 -15.68
C GLU A 184 14.59 4.53 -15.89
N ILE A 185 14.45 5.05 -17.11
CA ILE A 185 13.56 6.17 -17.41
C ILE A 185 12.10 5.72 -17.24
N ALA A 186 11.77 4.50 -17.64
CA ALA A 186 10.44 3.92 -17.43
C ALA A 186 10.12 3.76 -15.94
N VAL A 187 11.08 3.35 -15.11
CA VAL A 187 10.93 3.31 -13.63
C VAL A 187 10.67 4.70 -13.06
N LEU A 188 11.39 5.71 -13.52
CA LEU A 188 11.19 7.10 -13.11
C LEU A 188 9.79 7.60 -13.53
N ASN A 189 9.39 7.33 -14.77
CA ASN A 189 8.06 7.69 -15.29
C ASN A 189 6.95 7.02 -14.48
N ALA A 190 7.06 5.73 -14.20
CA ALA A 190 6.11 4.98 -13.37
C ALA A 190 5.96 5.62 -11.97
N THR A 191 7.09 5.93 -11.33
CA THR A 191 7.12 6.60 -10.02
C THR A 191 6.43 7.97 -10.07
N GLU A 192 6.72 8.77 -11.09
CA GLU A 192 6.15 10.10 -11.23
C GLU A 192 4.67 10.07 -11.59
N ASN A 193 4.27 9.20 -12.51
CA ASN A 193 2.88 9.09 -12.96
C ASN A 193 1.93 8.67 -11.83
N ILE A 194 2.29 7.65 -11.05
CA ILE A 194 1.45 7.24 -9.92
C ILE A 194 1.43 8.30 -8.81
N THR A 195 2.58 8.91 -8.50
CA THR A 195 2.66 9.99 -7.51
C THR A 195 1.80 11.18 -7.92
N ALA A 196 1.88 11.61 -9.18
CA ALA A 196 1.05 12.70 -9.73
C ALA A 196 -0.44 12.35 -9.66
N TRP A 197 -0.81 11.11 -9.99
CA TRP A 197 -2.19 10.65 -9.90
C TRP A 197 -2.72 10.68 -8.45
N ILE A 198 -1.95 10.21 -7.47
CA ILE A 198 -2.32 10.27 -6.04
C ILE A 198 -2.56 11.72 -5.60
N LEU A 199 -1.64 12.62 -5.97
CA LEU A 199 -1.75 14.04 -5.64
C LEU A 199 -2.96 14.69 -6.31
N GLN A 200 -3.21 14.40 -7.59
CA GLN A 200 -4.37 14.89 -8.34
C GLN A 200 -5.69 14.42 -7.73
N LYS A 201 -5.77 13.15 -7.33
CA LYS A 201 -6.95 12.58 -6.67
C LYS A 201 -7.09 13.03 -5.21
N GLY A 202 -6.05 13.62 -4.63
CA GLY A 202 -6.06 14.23 -3.29
C GLY A 202 -6.09 13.23 -2.15
N TYR A 203 -5.70 11.96 -2.34
CA TYR A 203 -5.63 10.97 -1.26
C TYR A 203 -4.59 11.36 -0.22
N LYS A 204 -4.94 11.19 1.07
CA LYS A 204 -4.11 11.55 2.23
C LYS A 204 -4.01 10.39 3.24
N ASN A 205 -4.57 9.25 2.94
CA ASN A 205 -4.57 8.02 3.74
C ASN A 205 -3.64 6.95 3.17
N ILE A 206 -2.57 7.38 2.48
CA ILE A 206 -1.61 6.49 1.82
C ILE A 206 -0.24 6.63 2.49
N LEU A 207 0.38 5.50 2.78
CA LEU A 207 1.81 5.34 3.05
C LEU A 207 2.43 4.69 1.81
N ILE A 208 3.52 5.24 1.28
CA ILE A 208 4.13 4.73 0.06
C ILE A 208 5.31 3.84 0.41
N GLU A 209 5.29 2.62 -0.12
CA GLU A 209 6.42 1.72 -0.23
C GLU A 209 6.95 1.77 -1.66
N ILE A 210 8.15 2.32 -1.89
CA ILE A 210 8.69 2.42 -3.25
C ILE A 210 8.77 1.06 -3.91
N ASN A 211 9.35 0.08 -3.21
CA ASN A 211 9.38 -1.29 -3.71
C ASN A 211 9.46 -2.30 -2.56
N ASN A 212 8.91 -3.45 -2.82
CA ASN A 212 8.97 -4.56 -1.90
C ASN A 212 10.38 -5.15 -1.87
N GLU A 213 11.01 -5.20 -0.69
CA GLU A 213 12.31 -5.83 -0.49
C GLU A 213 13.40 -5.34 -1.45
N CYS A 214 13.82 -4.09 -1.30
CA CYS A 214 14.80 -3.43 -2.18
C CYS A 214 16.16 -4.13 -2.28
N ASN A 215 16.43 -5.11 -1.43
CA ASN A 215 17.57 -6.03 -1.50
C ASN A 215 17.28 -7.30 -2.33
N GLY A 216 16.06 -7.42 -2.89
CA GLY A 216 15.65 -8.50 -3.78
C GLY A 216 16.30 -8.39 -5.17
N PRO A 217 16.01 -9.37 -6.06
CA PRO A 217 16.61 -9.45 -7.39
C PRO A 217 15.88 -8.52 -8.38
N TYR A 218 16.12 -7.22 -8.27
CA TYR A 218 15.66 -6.22 -9.22
C TYR A 218 16.62 -6.10 -10.40
N ASP A 219 16.09 -5.98 -11.61
CA ASP A 219 16.86 -5.74 -12.82
C ASP A 219 17.32 -4.27 -12.93
N HIS A 220 16.47 -3.34 -12.49
CA HIS A 220 16.79 -1.90 -12.51
C HIS A 220 17.54 -1.49 -11.24
N THR A 221 18.79 -1.08 -11.38
CA THR A 221 19.66 -0.72 -10.24
C THR A 221 19.10 0.38 -9.35
N ILE A 222 18.26 1.28 -9.89
CA ILE A 222 17.61 2.35 -9.11
C ILE A 222 16.60 1.79 -8.08
N LEU A 223 16.09 0.56 -8.26
CA LEU A 223 15.22 -0.14 -7.33
C LEU A 223 15.99 -0.95 -6.27
N THR A 224 17.31 -1.06 -6.40
CA THR A 224 18.12 -1.81 -5.44
C THR A 224 18.51 -0.98 -4.22
N GLN A 225 18.86 -1.66 -3.12
CA GLN A 225 19.16 -1.02 -1.84
C GLN A 225 20.21 0.12 -1.89
N PRO A 226 21.25 0.13 -2.76
CA PRO A 226 22.16 1.26 -2.84
C PRO A 226 21.52 2.55 -3.38
N ARG A 227 20.45 2.44 -4.20
CA ARG A 227 19.90 3.59 -4.93
C ARG A 227 18.44 3.91 -4.68
N VAL A 228 17.65 3.01 -4.10
CA VAL A 228 16.19 3.20 -3.89
C VAL A 228 15.85 4.49 -3.11
N HIS A 229 16.76 4.97 -2.28
CA HIS A 229 16.61 6.25 -1.58
C HIS A 229 16.44 7.45 -2.53
N GLU A 230 16.93 7.36 -3.77
CA GLU A 230 16.74 8.39 -4.81
C GLU A 230 15.25 8.50 -5.19
N LEU A 231 14.54 7.36 -5.30
CA LEU A 231 13.10 7.34 -5.58
C LEU A 231 12.27 7.85 -4.40
N ILE A 232 12.65 7.50 -3.16
CA ILE A 232 12.02 8.06 -1.95
C ILE A 232 12.11 9.59 -1.99
N GLN A 233 13.31 10.14 -2.22
CA GLN A 233 13.52 11.59 -2.31
C GLN A 233 12.73 12.22 -3.45
N ARG A 234 12.61 11.53 -4.60
CA ARG A 234 11.85 12.00 -5.76
C ARG A 234 10.37 12.17 -5.42
N VAL A 235 9.74 11.18 -4.81
CA VAL A 235 8.33 11.24 -4.37
C VAL A 235 8.13 12.34 -3.32
N LYS A 236 9.02 12.45 -2.34
CA LYS A 236 8.97 13.52 -1.32
C LYS A 236 9.07 14.89 -1.95
N LYS A 237 9.97 15.09 -2.91
CA LYS A 237 10.11 16.36 -3.66
C LYS A 237 8.84 16.68 -4.46
N MET A 238 8.30 15.72 -5.22
CA MET A 238 7.10 15.90 -6.02
C MET A 238 5.88 16.25 -5.17
N SER A 239 5.76 15.63 -4.01
CA SER A 239 4.65 15.87 -3.09
C SER A 239 4.85 17.07 -2.17
N ASN A 240 6.00 17.75 -2.24
CA ASN A 240 6.40 18.76 -1.27
C ASN A 240 6.30 18.25 0.19
N ASN A 241 6.81 17.04 0.41
CA ASN A 241 6.76 16.28 1.69
C ASN A 241 5.35 16.04 2.25
N LYS A 242 4.32 16.01 1.40
CA LYS A 242 2.93 15.73 1.82
C LYS A 242 2.61 14.24 1.85
N LEU A 243 3.34 13.42 1.10
CA LEU A 243 3.22 11.97 1.10
C LEU A 243 4.31 11.37 2.00
N LEU A 244 3.94 10.34 2.75
CA LEU A 244 4.83 9.60 3.63
C LEU A 244 5.41 8.41 2.85
N VAL A 245 6.73 8.30 2.80
CA VAL A 245 7.42 7.40 1.86
C VAL A 245 8.55 6.64 2.53
N THR A 246 8.67 5.37 2.18
CA THR A 246 9.76 4.47 2.53
C THR A 246 9.92 3.35 1.49
N THR A 247 10.71 2.33 1.79
CA THR A 247 10.82 1.04 1.12
C THR A 247 11.02 -0.06 2.17
N SER A 248 10.83 -1.34 1.80
CA SER A 248 11.08 -2.47 2.69
C SER A 248 12.36 -3.24 2.34
N TYR A 249 12.72 -4.14 3.24
CA TYR A 249 13.81 -5.11 3.12
C TYR A 249 13.26 -6.51 3.38
N GLY A 250 13.89 -7.51 2.78
CA GLY A 250 13.52 -8.93 2.93
C GLY A 250 13.53 -9.43 4.36
N GLY A 251 12.87 -10.54 4.59
CA GLY A 251 12.68 -11.13 5.92
C GLY A 251 13.96 -11.25 6.73
N GLY A 252 13.91 -10.80 7.98
CA GLY A 252 15.04 -10.81 8.90
C GLY A 252 16.13 -9.75 8.63
N ILE A 253 16.00 -8.91 7.60
CA ILE A 253 16.99 -7.90 7.22
C ILE A 253 16.55 -6.51 7.69
N ILE A 254 17.48 -5.75 8.21
CA ILE A 254 17.25 -4.37 8.68
C ILE A 254 17.67 -3.34 7.63
N PRO A 255 17.04 -2.16 7.61
CA PRO A 255 17.33 -1.10 6.65
C PRO A 255 18.75 -0.55 6.78
N GLN A 256 19.28 -0.02 5.67
CA GLN A 256 20.56 0.68 5.64
C GLN A 256 20.41 2.19 5.88
N GLU A 257 21.51 2.84 6.24
CA GLU A 257 21.59 4.25 6.59
C GLU A 257 21.03 5.18 5.52
N ASN A 258 21.31 4.93 4.22
CA ASN A 258 20.86 5.75 3.11
C ASN A 258 19.33 5.78 2.98
N VAL A 259 18.66 4.67 3.29
CA VAL A 259 17.19 4.57 3.30
C VAL A 259 16.63 5.21 4.56
N LEU A 260 17.17 4.91 5.75
CA LEU A 260 16.69 5.47 7.01
C LEU A 260 16.70 7.00 7.03
N LYS A 261 17.75 7.62 6.51
CA LYS A 261 17.90 9.08 6.45
C LYS A 261 16.79 9.81 5.69
N VAL A 262 16.14 9.14 4.76
CA VAL A 262 15.14 9.77 3.87
C VAL A 262 13.72 9.28 4.10
N SER A 263 13.55 8.17 4.84
CA SER A 263 12.26 7.54 5.11
C SER A 263 11.46 8.26 6.19
N ASP A 264 10.15 8.35 6.04
CA ASP A 264 9.25 8.91 7.03
C ASP A 264 8.82 7.89 8.08
N PHE A 265 8.84 6.61 7.74
CA PHE A 265 8.57 5.45 8.58
C PHE A 265 9.42 4.28 8.08
N ILE A 266 9.51 3.21 8.86
CA ILE A 266 10.38 2.07 8.55
C ILE A 266 9.52 0.84 8.32
N LEU A 267 9.72 0.16 7.18
CA LEU A 267 9.14 -1.15 6.89
C LEU A 267 10.21 -2.24 7.00
N ILE A 268 9.89 -3.27 7.76
CA ILE A 268 10.70 -4.49 7.91
C ILE A 268 9.79 -5.72 7.82
N HIS A 269 10.38 -6.86 7.50
CA HIS A 269 9.66 -8.12 7.33
C HIS A 269 10.14 -9.15 8.36
N GLY A 270 9.17 -9.75 9.07
CA GLY A 270 9.41 -10.79 10.07
C GLY A 270 9.34 -12.20 9.52
N ASN A 271 8.95 -12.37 8.24
CA ASN A 271 8.91 -13.68 7.60
C ASN A 271 10.29 -14.34 7.62
N GLY A 272 10.30 -15.64 7.98
CA GLY A 272 11.54 -16.40 8.20
C GLY A 272 12.25 -16.12 9.54
N VAL A 273 11.72 -15.26 10.41
CA VAL A 273 12.22 -15.03 11.77
C VAL A 273 11.42 -15.88 12.74
N HIS A 274 11.89 -17.11 12.98
CA HIS A 274 11.13 -18.13 13.74
C HIS A 274 11.02 -17.87 15.23
N GLU A 275 12.01 -17.17 15.80
CA GLU A 275 12.02 -16.90 17.24
C GLU A 275 11.55 -15.47 17.54
N PRO A 276 10.60 -15.27 18.45
CA PRO A 276 10.10 -13.93 18.81
C PRO A 276 11.18 -12.94 19.26
N SER A 277 12.25 -13.45 19.89
CA SER A 277 13.43 -12.63 20.24
C SER A 277 14.11 -12.01 19.01
N GLY A 278 14.05 -12.69 17.85
CA GLY A 278 14.56 -12.15 16.58
C GLY A 278 13.79 -10.92 16.12
N ILE A 279 12.48 -10.86 16.36
CA ILE A 279 11.64 -9.67 16.09
C ILE A 279 12.09 -8.49 16.97
N THR A 280 12.29 -8.73 18.26
CA THR A 280 12.83 -7.73 19.20
C THR A 280 14.20 -7.23 18.73
N ASP A 281 15.09 -8.15 18.39
CA ASP A 281 16.43 -7.86 17.88
C ASP A 281 16.42 -7.00 16.61
N MET A 282 15.52 -7.28 15.67
CA MET A 282 15.37 -6.48 14.45
C MET A 282 15.01 -5.02 14.78
N VAL A 283 14.06 -4.82 15.69
CA VAL A 283 13.64 -3.47 16.11
C VAL A 283 14.80 -2.73 16.77
N GLU A 284 15.51 -3.38 17.72
CA GLU A 284 16.64 -2.77 18.41
C GLU A 284 17.81 -2.47 17.46
N LYS A 285 18.16 -3.39 16.57
CA LYS A 285 19.19 -3.18 15.55
C LYS A 285 18.82 -2.03 14.60
N THR A 286 17.55 -1.95 14.19
CA THR A 286 17.06 -0.85 13.33
C THR A 286 17.20 0.51 14.03
N LYS A 287 16.86 0.60 15.32
CA LYS A 287 17.05 1.83 16.12
C LYS A 287 18.52 2.26 16.25
N ASN A 288 19.45 1.32 16.14
CA ASN A 288 20.89 1.58 16.25
C ASN A 288 21.57 1.87 14.90
N VAL A 289 20.87 1.78 13.77
CA VAL A 289 21.45 2.14 12.46
C VAL A 289 21.59 3.67 12.38
N ALA A 290 22.71 4.13 11.85
CA ALA A 290 22.92 5.56 11.59
C ALA A 290 21.81 6.11 10.68
N GLY A 291 21.27 7.29 11.02
CA GLY A 291 20.15 7.90 10.28
C GLY A 291 18.76 7.56 10.82
N PHE A 292 18.62 6.64 11.78
CA PHE A 292 17.37 6.48 12.51
C PHE A 292 17.05 7.75 13.32
N SER A 293 15.87 8.31 13.13
CA SER A 293 15.43 9.57 13.74
C SER A 293 14.12 9.43 14.52
N ASN A 294 13.94 8.27 15.16
CA ASN A 294 12.73 7.93 15.91
C ASN A 294 11.46 7.83 15.03
N GLN A 295 11.63 7.34 13.79
CA GLN A 295 10.50 7.01 12.92
C GLN A 295 9.72 5.80 13.48
N PRO A 296 8.40 5.67 13.23
CA PRO A 296 7.67 4.46 13.58
C PRO A 296 8.17 3.28 12.75
N ILE A 297 8.24 2.11 13.40
CA ILE A 297 8.64 0.85 12.77
C ILE A 297 7.41 -0.02 12.59
N LEU A 298 7.23 -0.57 11.38
CA LEU A 298 6.16 -1.49 11.02
C LEU A 298 6.74 -2.77 10.43
N PHE A 299 6.29 -3.89 10.93
CA PHE A 299 6.34 -5.14 10.17
C PHE A 299 5.16 -5.15 9.19
N THR A 300 5.42 -5.37 7.91
CA THR A 300 4.38 -5.50 6.88
C THR A 300 4.20 -6.94 6.41
N GLU A 301 5.15 -7.81 6.75
CA GLU A 301 5.10 -9.24 6.48
C GLU A 301 5.62 -10.01 7.68
N ASP A 302 4.78 -10.88 8.25
CA ASP A 302 5.19 -11.92 9.19
C ASP A 302 4.22 -13.10 9.07
N ASP A 303 4.76 -14.25 8.72
CA ASP A 303 4.05 -15.50 8.45
C ASP A 303 4.05 -16.48 9.64
N HIS A 304 4.14 -15.96 10.87
CA HIS A 304 4.09 -16.73 12.11
C HIS A 304 2.78 -16.48 12.85
N PHE A 305 2.03 -17.55 13.15
CA PHE A 305 0.62 -17.48 13.58
C PHE A 305 0.36 -18.13 14.95
N ASP A 306 1.38 -18.31 15.79
CA ASP A 306 1.30 -18.98 17.09
C ASP A 306 0.65 -18.09 18.18
N PHE A 307 -0.50 -17.48 17.86
CA PHE A 307 -1.18 -16.48 18.69
C PHE A 307 -1.65 -16.99 20.05
N ASP A 308 -1.68 -18.29 20.28
CA ASP A 308 -2.03 -18.92 21.56
C ASP A 308 -0.81 -19.28 22.41
N ALA A 309 0.43 -19.09 21.89
CA ALA A 309 1.66 -19.28 22.65
C ALA A 309 1.89 -18.14 23.66
N ASP A 310 2.69 -18.39 24.69
CA ASP A 310 3.08 -17.34 25.67
C ASP A 310 3.94 -16.24 24.99
N HIS A 311 4.77 -16.64 24.02
CA HIS A 311 5.64 -15.77 23.23
C HIS A 311 5.43 -16.04 21.74
N TYR A 312 5.15 -15.01 20.97
CA TYR A 312 4.95 -15.07 19.51
C TYR A 312 5.33 -13.73 18.87
N ASN A 313 5.59 -13.73 17.57
CA ASN A 313 6.15 -12.57 16.86
C ASN A 313 5.31 -11.30 16.99
N PHE A 314 3.98 -11.39 16.89
CA PHE A 314 3.10 -10.24 17.06
C PHE A 314 3.24 -9.60 18.44
N LYS A 315 3.31 -10.41 19.51
CA LYS A 315 3.54 -9.92 20.88
C LYS A 315 4.91 -9.27 21.02
N ALA A 316 5.98 -9.90 20.51
CA ALA A 316 7.33 -9.36 20.55
C ALA A 316 7.45 -8.00 19.80
N ALA A 317 6.76 -7.84 18.69
CA ALA A 317 6.69 -6.56 17.99
C ALA A 317 6.04 -5.47 18.87
N ILE A 318 4.91 -5.79 19.52
CA ILE A 318 4.22 -4.86 20.43
C ILE A 318 5.10 -4.48 21.63
N GLU A 319 5.74 -5.45 22.26
CA GLU A 319 6.66 -5.24 23.39
C GLU A 319 7.83 -4.33 23.01
N SER A 320 8.28 -4.37 21.75
CA SER A 320 9.31 -3.50 21.19
C SER A 320 8.77 -2.14 20.69
N TYR A 321 7.45 -1.89 20.84
CA TYR A 321 6.73 -0.75 20.32
C TYR A 321 6.87 -0.60 18.80
N ALA A 322 6.65 -1.70 18.09
CA ALA A 322 6.55 -1.77 16.63
C ALA A 322 5.16 -2.27 16.20
N SER A 323 4.65 -1.75 15.09
CA SER A 323 3.42 -2.24 14.47
C SER A 323 3.68 -3.59 13.82
N TRP A 324 2.66 -4.45 13.77
CA TRP A 324 2.79 -5.78 13.20
C TRP A 324 1.81 -5.99 12.04
N GLY A 325 2.24 -6.78 11.03
CA GLY A 325 1.50 -7.05 9.81
C GLY A 325 1.38 -8.55 9.52
N TYR A 326 0.13 -8.99 9.43
CA TYR A 326 -0.24 -10.36 9.12
C TYR A 326 0.03 -10.69 7.65
N PHE A 327 0.89 -11.67 7.39
CA PHE A 327 1.19 -12.18 6.06
C PHE A 327 0.78 -13.65 5.95
N ASP A 328 -0.26 -13.93 5.19
CA ASP A 328 -0.85 -15.25 5.04
C ASP A 328 -1.00 -15.62 3.57
N PHE A 329 -0.45 -16.74 3.18
CA PHE A 329 -0.56 -17.32 1.85
C PHE A 329 -1.03 -18.77 1.96
N ARG A 330 -1.64 -19.27 0.89
CA ARG A 330 -2.13 -20.65 0.85
C ARG A 330 -0.98 -21.63 0.79
N LEU A 331 -0.95 -22.55 1.76
CA LEU A 331 0.01 -23.65 1.82
C LEU A 331 -0.46 -24.82 0.94
N ASP A 332 0.44 -25.79 0.72
CA ASP A 332 0.09 -27.01 -0.02
C ASP A 332 -0.99 -27.79 0.71
N GLY A 333 -2.07 -28.12 0.00
CA GLY A 333 -3.22 -28.87 0.55
C GLY A 333 -4.30 -28.00 1.21
N GLU A 334 -4.13 -26.68 1.29
CA GLU A 334 -5.13 -25.78 1.81
C GLU A 334 -6.19 -25.37 0.77
N GLY A 335 -7.35 -24.92 1.27
CA GLY A 335 -8.52 -24.57 0.47
C GLY A 335 -8.55 -23.13 -0.03
N PHE A 336 -9.62 -22.80 -0.76
CA PHE A 336 -9.84 -21.44 -1.30
C PHE A 336 -9.96 -20.37 -0.21
N GLU A 337 -10.47 -20.73 0.97
CA GLU A 337 -10.64 -19.86 2.13
C GLU A 337 -9.33 -19.43 2.80
N ASP A 338 -8.23 -20.14 2.53
CA ASP A 338 -6.94 -19.90 3.17
C ASP A 338 -6.12 -18.83 2.43
N GLY A 339 -5.35 -18.06 3.22
CA GLY A 339 -4.43 -17.03 2.75
C GLY A 339 -5.10 -15.76 2.21
N TYR A 340 -4.37 -14.64 2.33
CA TYR A 340 -4.74 -13.35 1.73
C TYR A 340 -3.84 -12.95 0.56
N GLN A 341 -2.85 -13.77 0.21
CA GLN A 341 -1.95 -13.49 -0.90
C GLN A 341 -2.14 -14.42 -2.11
N SER A 342 -2.55 -15.67 -1.90
CA SER A 342 -2.67 -16.66 -2.98
C SER A 342 -3.97 -16.49 -3.76
N VAL A 343 -3.85 -16.07 -5.02
CA VAL A 343 -4.98 -15.82 -5.93
C VAL A 343 -5.53 -17.15 -6.50
N PRO A 344 -6.87 -17.33 -6.65
CA PRO A 344 -7.96 -16.44 -6.22
C PRO A 344 -8.11 -16.43 -4.72
N ILE A 345 -8.62 -15.34 -4.16
CA ILE A 345 -8.65 -15.12 -2.72
C ILE A 345 -10.10 -15.07 -2.22
N ASP A 346 -10.37 -15.80 -1.15
CA ASP A 346 -11.50 -15.52 -0.28
C ASP A 346 -11.11 -14.39 0.68
N TRP A 347 -11.62 -13.20 0.44
CA TRP A 347 -11.33 -12.01 1.25
C TRP A 347 -12.03 -12.00 2.61
N GLY A 348 -12.93 -12.96 2.89
CA GLY A 348 -13.60 -13.13 4.16
C GLY A 348 -12.67 -13.60 5.29
N ILE A 349 -13.15 -13.51 6.52
CA ILE A 349 -12.50 -14.07 7.72
C ILE A 349 -12.95 -15.52 7.90
N ASN A 350 -12.70 -16.39 6.92
CA ASN A 350 -13.31 -17.71 6.85
C ASN A 350 -12.38 -18.84 7.32
N SER A 351 -11.08 -18.77 7.04
CA SER A 351 -10.14 -19.81 7.48
C SER A 351 -9.80 -19.74 8.97
N PRO A 352 -9.31 -20.85 9.57
CA PRO A 352 -8.88 -20.87 10.96
C PRO A 352 -7.81 -19.80 11.29
N ARG A 353 -6.77 -19.65 10.43
CA ARG A 353 -5.70 -18.66 10.64
C ARG A 353 -6.22 -17.23 10.61
N LYS A 354 -7.06 -16.89 9.62
CA LYS A 354 -7.70 -15.57 9.53
C LYS A 354 -8.54 -15.28 10.78
N LYS A 355 -9.35 -16.23 11.24
CA LYS A 355 -10.16 -16.09 12.47
C LYS A 355 -9.29 -15.88 13.70
N ALA A 356 -8.20 -16.63 13.83
CA ALA A 356 -7.25 -16.50 14.94
C ALA A 356 -6.60 -15.11 14.95
N PHE A 357 -6.10 -14.64 13.80
CA PHE A 357 -5.52 -13.32 13.66
C PHE A 357 -6.52 -12.21 14.03
N PHE A 358 -7.69 -12.19 13.42
CA PHE A 358 -8.67 -11.12 13.68
C PHE A 358 -9.22 -11.14 15.11
N LYS A 359 -9.33 -12.33 15.72
CA LYS A 359 -9.67 -12.46 17.15
C LYS A 359 -8.59 -11.82 18.03
N LYS A 360 -7.31 -12.15 17.76
CA LYS A 360 -6.17 -11.61 18.50
C LYS A 360 -6.02 -10.10 18.27
N LEU A 361 -6.16 -9.64 17.04
CA LEU A 361 -6.11 -8.22 16.70
C LEU A 361 -7.17 -7.41 17.45
N LYS A 362 -8.40 -7.91 17.50
CA LYS A 362 -9.51 -7.29 18.25
C LYS A 362 -9.23 -7.24 19.74
N GLU A 363 -8.70 -8.31 20.33
CA GLU A 363 -8.27 -8.38 21.73
C GLU A 363 -7.21 -7.31 22.02
N ILE A 364 -6.17 -7.22 21.19
CA ILE A 364 -5.04 -6.30 21.36
C ILE A 364 -5.50 -4.85 21.20
N THR A 365 -6.26 -4.54 20.15
CA THR A 365 -6.63 -3.18 19.80
C THR A 365 -7.84 -2.64 20.56
N GLY A 366 -8.65 -3.51 21.10
CA GLY A 366 -9.86 -3.14 21.88
C GLY A 366 -11.03 -2.66 21.04
N PHE A 367 -11.10 -3.06 19.76
CA PHE A 367 -12.20 -2.74 18.82
C PHE A 367 -13.47 -3.54 19.08
#